data_a145275100cf8e1776ee314cacc3652a
#
_entry.id   a145275100cf8e1776ee314cacc3652a
#
_cell.length_a   1.000
_cell.length_b   1.000
_cell.length_c   1.000
_cell.angle_alpha   90.00
_cell.angle_beta   90.00
_cell.angle_gamma   90.00
#
_symmetry.space_group_name_H-M   'P 1'
#
loop_
_entity.id
_entity.type
_entity.pdbx_description
1 polymer ?
#
loop_
_entity_poly.entity_id
_entity_poly.type
_entity_poly.pdbx_seq_one_letter_code
_entity_poly.pdbx_strand_id
1 'polypeptide(L)'
;MKNYNSLLTLQKLVFDKIEFDRKGFKNKNELTFELQVQIGIGEDSVHRVTLVLKGEKKEEYNLIISLSGFFKVEKEDSVNDEMVQNLINKNAVAIMMPYLRLSLIHI
;
A
#
# COMPACT_ATOMS: atom_id res chain seq x y z
N MET A 1 -21.13 10.71 16.54
CA MET A 1 -20.70 10.70 15.14
C MET A 1 -19.64 9.63 14.95
N LYS A 2 -19.89 8.68 14.07
CA LYS A 2 -18.92 7.60 13.84
C LYS A 2 -17.77 8.07 12.98
N ASN A 3 -16.58 7.76 13.43
CA ASN A 3 -15.38 7.97 12.67
C ASN A 3 -15.26 6.87 11.60
N TYR A 4 -15.13 7.23 10.33
CA TYR A 4 -14.99 6.27 9.25
C TYR A 4 -13.80 5.33 9.42
N ASN A 5 -12.75 5.78 10.11
CA ASN A 5 -11.59 4.95 10.39
C ASN A 5 -11.91 3.73 11.27
N SER A 6 -12.98 3.79 12.07
CA SER A 6 -13.38 2.66 12.91
C SER A 6 -14.04 1.53 12.12
N LEU A 7 -14.46 1.78 10.87
CA LEU A 7 -15.04 0.77 10.00
C LEU A 7 -13.98 -0.10 9.32
N LEU A 8 -12.72 0.29 9.38
CA LEU A 8 -11.63 -0.36 8.69
C LEU A 8 -10.61 -0.86 9.70
N THR A 9 -10.45 -2.17 9.79
CA THR A 9 -9.50 -2.80 10.71
C THR A 9 -8.42 -3.53 9.93
N LEU A 10 -7.17 -3.12 10.14
CA LEU A 10 -6.02 -3.83 9.57
C LEU A 10 -5.80 -5.13 10.34
N GLN A 11 -5.93 -6.24 9.64
CA GLN A 11 -5.74 -7.57 10.24
C GLN A 11 -4.33 -8.11 10.02
N LYS A 12 -3.74 -7.82 8.86
CA LYS A 12 -2.46 -8.43 8.48
C LYS A 12 -1.76 -7.57 7.44
N LEU A 13 -0.45 -7.45 7.56
CA LEU A 13 0.42 -6.86 6.56
C LEU A 13 1.39 -7.92 6.06
N VAL A 14 1.55 -7.98 4.75
CA VAL A 14 2.46 -8.93 4.11
C VAL A 14 3.28 -8.20 3.05
N PHE A 15 4.60 -8.33 3.13
CA PHE A 15 5.46 -7.93 2.01
C PHE A 15 5.48 -9.06 1.00
N ASP A 16 4.81 -8.86 -0.13
CA ASP A 16 4.75 -9.86 -1.19
C ASP A 16 6.05 -9.93 -1.96
N LYS A 17 6.73 -8.78 -2.09
CA LYS A 17 7.95 -8.69 -2.89
C LYS A 17 8.80 -7.53 -2.42
N ILE A 18 10.08 -7.77 -2.26
CA ILE A 18 11.08 -6.74 -2.05
C ILE A 18 12.24 -7.07 -2.96
N GLU A 19 12.50 -6.23 -3.94
CA GLU A 19 13.63 -6.37 -4.84
C GLU A 19 14.44 -5.09 -4.89
N PHE A 20 15.72 -5.22 -4.83
CA PHE A 20 16.64 -4.11 -5.00
C PHE A 20 17.78 -4.56 -5.89
N ASP A 21 17.95 -3.87 -7.00
CA ASP A 21 19.01 -4.18 -7.97
C ASP A 21 19.90 -2.96 -8.13
N ARG A 22 21.13 -3.06 -7.63
CA ARG A 22 22.10 -1.98 -7.73
C ARG A 22 22.96 -2.17 -8.97
N LYS A 23 23.01 -1.14 -9.81
CA LYS A 23 23.78 -1.15 -11.05
C LYS A 23 25.04 -0.31 -10.98
N GLY A 24 25.08 0.69 -10.11
CA GLY A 24 26.21 1.59 -9.99
C GLY A 24 26.11 2.48 -8.78
N PHE A 25 27.08 3.38 -8.64
CA PHE A 25 27.20 4.27 -7.49
C PHE A 25 27.24 5.75 -7.88
N LYS A 26 26.91 6.07 -9.12
CA LYS A 26 26.84 7.45 -9.57
C LYS A 26 25.65 8.14 -8.92
N ASN A 27 25.86 9.25 -8.25
CA ASN A 27 24.78 9.97 -7.57
C ASN A 27 24.38 11.20 -8.37
N LYS A 28 24.16 11.05 -9.68
CA LYS A 28 23.87 12.17 -10.59
C LYS A 28 22.44 12.22 -11.10
N ASN A 29 21.69 11.12 -10.97
CA ASN A 29 20.35 11.04 -11.54
C ASN A 29 19.29 11.17 -10.45
N GLU A 30 18.13 11.64 -10.85
CA GLU A 30 17.01 11.78 -9.93
C GLU A 30 16.36 10.43 -9.66
N LEU A 31 15.93 10.25 -8.42
CA LEU A 31 15.15 9.11 -8.01
C LEU A 31 13.70 9.35 -8.39
N THR A 32 13.14 8.47 -9.21
CA THR A 32 11.73 8.53 -9.61
C THR A 32 10.97 7.38 -8.96
N PHE A 33 9.77 7.67 -8.50
CA PHE A 33 8.90 6.66 -7.91
C PHE A 33 7.59 6.57 -8.67
N GLU A 34 7.08 5.35 -8.77
CA GLU A 34 5.74 5.09 -9.24
C GLU A 34 5.02 4.24 -8.21
N LEU A 35 3.85 4.68 -7.78
CA LEU A 35 3.02 3.96 -6.83
C LEU A 35 1.77 3.47 -7.52
N GLN A 36 1.52 2.17 -7.43
CA GLN A 36 0.30 1.55 -7.92
C GLN A 36 -0.49 1.00 -6.75
N VAL A 37 -1.80 1.15 -6.80
CA VAL A 37 -2.71 0.64 -5.77
C VAL A 37 -3.67 -0.35 -6.41
N GLN A 38 -3.74 -1.54 -5.86
CA GLN A 38 -4.65 -2.59 -6.30
C GLN A 38 -5.54 -2.98 -5.13
N ILE A 39 -6.84 -3.14 -5.40
CA ILE A 39 -7.80 -3.52 -4.37
C ILE A 39 -8.52 -4.77 -4.82
N GLY A 40 -8.50 -5.79 -3.97
CA GLY A 40 -9.23 -7.03 -4.17
C GLY A 40 -10.19 -7.28 -3.03
N ILE A 41 -11.30 -7.94 -3.32
CA ILE A 41 -12.28 -8.33 -2.32
C ILE A 41 -12.14 -9.82 -2.07
N GLY A 42 -11.91 -10.18 -0.80
CA GLY A 42 -11.83 -11.57 -0.37
C GLY A 42 -13.11 -12.02 0.31
N GLU A 43 -13.04 -13.17 0.95
CA GLU A 43 -14.14 -13.73 1.72
C GLU A 43 -14.32 -12.98 3.04
N ASP A 44 -15.51 -13.06 3.63
CA ASP A 44 -15.84 -12.50 4.95
C ASP A 44 -15.59 -11.00 5.08
N SER A 45 -15.87 -10.25 4.03
CA SER A 45 -15.71 -8.78 4.02
C SER A 45 -14.26 -8.34 4.23
N VAL A 46 -13.29 -9.20 3.94
CA VAL A 46 -11.87 -8.85 3.98
C VAL A 46 -11.45 -8.30 2.63
N HIS A 47 -10.86 -7.12 2.64
CA HIS A 47 -10.35 -6.47 1.44
C HIS A 47 -8.83 -6.49 1.46
N ARG A 48 -8.25 -6.87 0.33
CA ARG A 48 -6.80 -6.84 0.16
C ARG A 48 -6.43 -5.58 -0.59
N VAL A 49 -5.61 -4.75 0.02
CA VAL A 49 -5.06 -3.55 -0.61
C VAL A 49 -3.58 -3.78 -0.82
N THR A 50 -3.14 -3.72 -2.07
CA THR A 50 -1.74 -3.93 -2.42
C THR A 50 -1.16 -2.62 -2.93
N LEU A 51 -0.08 -2.18 -2.29
CA LEU A 51 0.70 -1.04 -2.73
C LEU A 51 1.96 -1.58 -3.41
N VAL A 52 2.15 -1.22 -4.67
CA VAL A 52 3.36 -1.57 -5.41
C VAL A 52 4.13 -0.28 -5.66
N LEU A 53 5.28 -0.17 -5.04
CA LEU A 53 6.19 0.95 -5.22
C LEU A 53 7.33 0.51 -6.10
N LYS A 54 7.50 1.20 -7.22
CA LYS A 54 8.65 1.03 -8.10
C LYS A 54 9.50 2.28 -8.02
N GLY A 55 10.77 2.10 -7.69
CA GLY A 55 11.72 3.18 -7.64
C GLY A 55 12.82 2.95 -8.65
N GLU A 56 13.21 4.00 -9.34
CA GLU A 56 14.32 3.94 -10.28
C GLU A 56 15.21 5.15 -10.12
N LYS A 57 16.48 4.89 -9.94
CA LYS A 57 17.52 5.89 -10.06
C LYS A 57 18.39 5.46 -11.21
N LYS A 58 18.23 6.13 -12.35
CA LYS A 58 18.81 5.73 -13.62
C LYS A 58 20.31 5.47 -13.51
N GLU A 59 20.77 4.33 -14.00
CA GLU A 59 22.15 3.85 -13.97
C GLU A 59 22.68 3.51 -12.58
N GLU A 60 21.88 3.66 -11.52
CA GLU A 60 22.32 3.37 -10.17
C GLU A 60 21.60 2.19 -9.55
N TYR A 61 20.28 2.22 -9.50
CA TYR A 61 19.52 1.10 -8.95
C TYR A 61 18.04 1.14 -9.35
N ASN A 62 17.42 -0.02 -9.22
CA ASN A 62 15.98 -0.18 -9.30
C ASN A 62 15.50 -0.85 -8.03
N LEU A 63 14.33 -0.50 -7.56
CA LEU A 63 13.70 -1.19 -6.45
C LEU A 63 12.22 -1.43 -6.72
N ILE A 64 11.71 -2.52 -6.18
CA ILE A 64 10.28 -2.84 -6.22
C ILE A 64 9.90 -3.34 -4.84
N ILE A 65 8.87 -2.73 -4.26
CA ILE A 65 8.31 -3.18 -3.00
C ILE A 65 6.81 -3.37 -3.20
N SER A 66 6.33 -4.57 -2.91
CA SER A 66 4.90 -4.87 -2.94
C SER A 66 4.45 -5.21 -1.53
N LEU A 67 3.55 -4.41 -0.99
CA LEU A 67 3.02 -4.54 0.35
C LEU A 67 1.52 -4.73 0.28
N SER A 68 1.02 -5.80 0.87
CA SER A 68 -0.42 -6.06 0.96
C SER A 68 -0.91 -5.91 2.38
N GLY A 69 -2.00 -5.20 2.54
CA GLY A 69 -2.74 -5.09 3.78
C GLY A 69 -4.09 -5.77 3.65
N PHE A 70 -4.46 -6.55 4.65
CA PHE A 70 -5.76 -7.22 4.71
C PHE A 70 -6.61 -6.48 5.72
N PHE A 71 -7.70 -5.88 5.23
CA PHE A 71 -8.58 -5.04 6.03
C PHE A 71 -9.95 -5.68 6.14
N LYS A 72 -10.44 -5.75 7.37
CA LYS A 72 -11.83 -6.11 7.59
C LYS A 72 -12.65 -4.83 7.62
N VAL A 73 -13.73 -4.83 6.86
CA VAL A 73 -14.66 -3.71 6.81
C VAL A 73 -15.92 -4.06 7.56
N GLU A 74 -16.24 -3.30 8.59
CA GLU A 74 -17.52 -3.42 9.27
C GLU A 74 -18.53 -2.57 8.53
N LYS A 75 -19.44 -3.23 7.84
CA LYS A 75 -20.46 -2.55 7.03
C LYS A 75 -21.69 -2.28 7.86
N GLU A 76 -22.07 -1.03 7.95
CA GLU A 76 -23.33 -0.62 8.55
C GLU A 76 -24.41 -0.47 7.48
N ASP A 77 -25.67 -0.53 7.90
CA ASP A 77 -26.80 -0.43 6.99
C ASP A 77 -26.83 0.89 6.21
N SER A 78 -26.25 1.94 6.76
CA SER A 78 -26.19 3.25 6.12
C SER A 78 -25.03 3.40 5.12
N VAL A 79 -24.15 2.40 5.02
CA VAL A 79 -22.96 2.46 4.18
C VAL A 79 -23.15 1.57 2.95
N ASN A 80 -23.06 2.15 1.76
CA ASN A 80 -23.13 1.40 0.51
C ASN A 80 -21.74 0.97 0.03
N ASP A 81 -21.70 0.14 -1.01
CA ASP A 81 -20.45 -0.40 -1.55
C ASP A 81 -19.52 0.69 -2.10
N GLU A 82 -20.09 1.74 -2.68
CA GLU A 82 -19.33 2.87 -3.19
C GLU A 82 -18.60 3.61 -2.06
N MET A 83 -19.28 3.83 -0.94
CA MET A 83 -18.68 4.45 0.24
C MET A 83 -17.57 3.59 0.82
N VAL A 84 -17.75 2.27 0.82
CA VAL A 84 -16.72 1.32 1.28
C VAL A 84 -15.49 1.41 0.38
N GLN A 85 -15.67 1.45 -0.93
CA GLN A 85 -14.54 1.58 -1.86
C GLN A 85 -13.79 2.89 -1.66
N ASN A 86 -14.50 3.99 -1.46
CA ASN A 86 -13.88 5.29 -1.18
C ASN A 86 -13.12 5.28 0.14
N LEU A 87 -13.67 4.64 1.15
CA LEU A 87 -13.02 4.49 2.46
C LEU A 87 -11.71 3.72 2.33
N ILE A 88 -11.74 2.61 1.60
CA ILE A 88 -10.55 1.79 1.37
C ILE A 88 -9.50 2.57 0.59
N ASN A 89 -9.89 3.25 -0.49
CA ASN A 89 -8.95 4.01 -1.31
C ASN A 89 -8.21 5.09 -0.53
N LYS A 90 -8.91 5.76 0.38
CA LYS A 90 -8.30 6.87 1.13
C LYS A 90 -7.61 6.41 2.40
N ASN A 91 -8.28 5.58 3.19
CA ASN A 91 -7.82 5.27 4.54
C ASN A 91 -6.85 4.09 4.60
N ALA A 92 -7.07 3.06 3.79
CA ALA A 92 -6.16 1.92 3.77
C ALA A 92 -4.77 2.33 3.29
N VAL A 93 -4.70 3.14 2.25
CA VAL A 93 -3.42 3.64 1.73
C VAL A 93 -2.72 4.49 2.80
N ALA A 94 -3.46 5.36 3.48
CA ALA A 94 -2.90 6.20 4.55
C ALA A 94 -2.37 5.35 5.72
N ILE A 95 -3.04 4.26 6.05
CA ILE A 95 -2.60 3.33 7.10
C ILE A 95 -1.32 2.59 6.68
N MET A 96 -1.23 2.20 5.42
CA MET A 96 -0.13 1.38 4.91
C MET A 96 1.14 2.19 4.57
N MET A 97 1.01 3.45 4.21
CA MET A 97 2.15 4.27 3.77
C MET A 97 3.29 4.37 4.79
N PRO A 98 3.05 4.51 6.10
CA PRO A 98 4.14 4.53 7.06
C PRO A 98 4.97 3.25 7.06
N TYR A 99 4.35 2.09 6.87
CA TYR A 99 5.06 0.81 6.80
C TYR A 99 5.94 0.73 5.56
N LEU A 100 5.45 1.25 4.44
CA LEU A 100 6.20 1.32 3.20
C LEU A 100 7.42 2.23 3.34
N ARG A 101 7.27 3.38 4.01
CA ARG A 101 8.37 4.30 4.27
C ARG A 101 9.45 3.68 5.14
N LEU A 102 9.05 2.93 6.17
CA LEU A 102 10.00 2.24 7.04
C LEU A 102 10.84 1.24 6.23
N SER A 103 10.21 0.54 5.30
CA SER A 103 10.91 -0.40 4.42
C SER A 103 11.96 0.28 3.56
N LEU A 104 11.66 1.48 3.04
CA LEU A 104 12.60 2.26 2.24
C LEU A 104 13.82 2.71 3.03
N ILE A 105 13.65 3.04 4.31
CA ILE A 105 14.74 3.46 5.17
C ILE A 105 15.73 2.33 5.40
N HIS A 106 15.27 1.09 5.41
CA HIS A 106 16.12 -0.09 5.65
C HIS A 106 16.75 -0.67 4.38
N ILE A 107 16.43 -0.14 3.23
CA ILE A 107 17.09 -0.48 1.97
C ILE A 107 18.23 0.50 1.69
#